data_1649628b364329962d8cac0c37b2f144
#
_entry.id   1649628b364329962d8cac0c37b2f144
#
_cell.length_a   1.000
_cell.length_b   1.000
_cell.length_c   1.000
_cell.angle_alpha   90.00
_cell.angle_beta   90.00
_cell.angle_gamma   90.00
#
_symmetry.space_group_name_H-M   'P 1'
#
loop_
_entity.id
_entity.type
_entity.pdbx_description
1 polymer ?
#
loop_
_entity_poly.entity_id
_entity_poly.type
_entity_poly.pdbx_seq_one_letter_code
_entity_poly.pdbx_strand_id
1 'polypeptide(L)'
;MKLTISKVVFFFIWGAAFLCCSCTYTPWHRQQSELFLNKGISYIEMGQYNNALKDLLESEKYYSGNPKVHYYLGMSYHSKGMKDKAVEEFKKAISLDGNYSEAHNYLGTLYMDEGLWDQAIAEFDKALVNPIYDTPSMAIYNSAWAYYSKKDYKTALNKYQEALRVDPMTRLRPQIEKNVGLIYFDQDDIPEAIRHFKKSIELDSSIFDAHFLLGQSYLKIKDNKNARKEFQAVIELALDTAFARRARNYLQSLK
;
A
#
# COMPACT_ATOMS: atom_id res chain seq x y z
N MET A 1 89.73 -25.76 15.84
CA MET A 1 88.79 -25.71 14.67
C MET A 1 87.44 -26.21 15.16
N LYS A 2 86.56 -25.31 15.54
CA LYS A 2 85.23 -25.62 16.12
C LYS A 2 84.17 -25.20 15.15
N LEU A 3 83.44 -26.15 14.61
CA LEU A 3 82.22 -25.87 13.80
C LEU A 3 81.08 -25.43 14.71
N THR A 4 80.55 -24.28 14.43
CA THR A 4 79.31 -23.77 15.03
C THR A 4 78.12 -24.17 14.18
N ILE A 5 77.24 -24.99 14.79
CA ILE A 5 75.95 -25.43 14.17
C ILE A 5 74.94 -24.32 14.34
N SER A 6 74.55 -23.75 13.21
CA SER A 6 73.46 -22.75 13.14
C SER A 6 72.10 -23.43 13.34
N LYS A 7 71.35 -23.01 14.37
CA LYS A 7 69.99 -23.45 14.61
C LYS A 7 69.05 -22.71 13.66
N VAL A 8 68.52 -23.42 12.68
CA VAL A 8 67.43 -22.94 11.87
C VAL A 8 66.14 -23.13 12.69
N VAL A 9 65.56 -22.00 13.12
CA VAL A 9 64.25 -21.94 13.78
C VAL A 9 63.18 -21.90 12.70
N PHE A 10 62.46 -23.00 12.52
CA PHE A 10 61.25 -23.03 11.70
C PHE A 10 60.10 -22.33 12.46
N PHE A 11 59.72 -21.12 12.07
CA PHE A 11 58.47 -20.52 12.47
C PHE A 11 57.37 -21.16 11.66
N PHE A 12 56.62 -22.05 12.28
CA PHE A 12 55.28 -22.45 11.78
C PHE A 12 54.31 -21.28 12.03
N ILE A 13 54.04 -20.52 11.00
CA ILE A 13 52.95 -19.55 10.99
C ILE A 13 51.68 -20.39 10.80
N TRP A 14 50.99 -20.69 11.89
CA TRP A 14 49.61 -21.13 11.86
C TRP A 14 48.74 -19.93 11.46
N GLY A 15 48.57 -19.77 10.16
CA GLY A 15 47.52 -18.92 9.63
C GLY A 15 46.17 -19.58 9.96
N ALA A 16 45.55 -19.13 11.06
CA ALA A 16 44.13 -19.38 11.28
C ALA A 16 43.36 -18.70 10.16
N ALA A 17 43.09 -19.42 9.09
CA ALA A 17 42.10 -19.04 8.11
C ALA A 17 40.76 -19.06 8.85
N PHE A 18 40.33 -17.89 9.35
CA PHE A 18 38.93 -17.62 9.61
C PHE A 18 38.20 -17.78 8.28
N LEU A 19 37.75 -19.00 8.02
CA LEU A 19 36.68 -19.24 7.05
C LEU A 19 35.44 -18.52 7.59
N CYS A 20 35.32 -17.22 7.28
CA CYS A 20 34.03 -16.58 7.21
C CYS A 20 33.23 -17.42 6.25
N CYS A 21 32.38 -18.29 6.80
CA CYS A 21 31.33 -18.96 6.06
C CYS A 21 30.29 -17.89 5.69
N SER A 22 30.71 -16.94 4.82
CA SER A 22 29.75 -16.18 4.05
C SER A 22 29.01 -17.21 3.22
N CYS A 23 27.76 -17.49 3.55
CA CYS A 23 26.87 -18.28 2.72
C CYS A 23 26.82 -17.60 1.34
N THR A 24 27.77 -17.96 0.46
CA THR A 24 27.77 -17.49 -0.90
C THR A 24 26.67 -18.23 -1.64
N TYR A 25 25.54 -17.57 -1.81
CA TYR A 25 24.46 -18.11 -2.61
C TYR A 25 24.94 -18.36 -4.03
N THR A 26 24.92 -19.63 -4.47
CA THR A 26 25.28 -20.02 -5.83
C THR A 26 24.19 -19.58 -6.81
N PRO A 27 24.49 -19.49 -8.14
CA PRO A 27 23.47 -19.26 -9.15
C PRO A 27 22.28 -20.21 -9.06
N TRP A 28 22.52 -21.47 -8.67
CA TRP A 28 21.47 -22.47 -8.46
C TRP A 28 20.51 -22.06 -7.34
N HIS A 29 21.02 -21.58 -6.19
CA HIS A 29 20.16 -21.11 -5.09
C HIS A 29 19.26 -19.94 -5.52
N ARG A 30 19.81 -19.00 -6.26
CA ARG A 30 19.04 -17.86 -6.79
C ARG A 30 17.96 -18.33 -7.77
N GLN A 31 18.27 -19.28 -8.63
CA GLN A 31 17.30 -19.85 -9.57
C GLN A 31 16.17 -20.59 -8.85
N GLN A 32 16.48 -21.38 -7.80
CA GLN A 32 15.45 -22.05 -6.99
C GLN A 32 14.58 -21.02 -6.26
N SER A 33 15.19 -20.00 -5.66
CA SER A 33 14.45 -18.90 -5.03
C SER A 33 13.48 -18.25 -6.01
N GLU A 34 13.93 -17.92 -7.21
CA GLU A 34 13.07 -17.29 -8.25
C GLU A 34 11.90 -18.20 -8.66
N LEU A 35 12.14 -19.51 -8.77
CA LEU A 35 11.07 -20.49 -9.08
C LEU A 35 9.96 -20.47 -8.01
N PHE A 36 10.35 -20.50 -6.73
CA PHE A 36 9.39 -20.47 -5.63
C PHE A 36 8.74 -19.10 -5.46
N LEU A 37 9.47 -18.01 -5.71
CA LEU A 37 8.93 -16.65 -5.75
C LEU A 37 7.79 -16.54 -6.77
N ASN A 38 8.02 -16.98 -8.02
CA ASN A 38 7.03 -16.92 -9.08
C ASN A 38 5.77 -17.75 -8.77
N LYS A 39 5.94 -18.93 -8.13
CA LYS A 39 4.81 -19.71 -7.65
C LYS A 39 4.03 -18.97 -6.55
N GLY A 40 4.75 -18.37 -5.59
CA GLY A 40 4.16 -17.58 -4.53
C GLY A 40 3.35 -16.41 -5.05
N ILE A 41 3.87 -15.68 -6.06
CA ILE A 41 3.17 -14.58 -6.73
C ILE A 41 1.87 -15.09 -7.38
N SER A 42 1.94 -16.19 -8.14
CA SER A 42 0.76 -16.79 -8.77
C SER A 42 -0.30 -17.17 -7.74
N TYR A 43 0.08 -17.68 -6.56
CA TYR A 43 -0.87 -17.97 -5.49
C TYR A 43 -1.48 -16.70 -4.87
N ILE A 44 -0.73 -15.58 -4.78
CA ILE A 44 -1.28 -14.29 -4.35
C ILE A 44 -2.36 -13.82 -5.33
N GLU A 45 -2.10 -13.89 -6.63
CA GLU A 45 -3.05 -13.51 -7.69
C GLU A 45 -4.35 -14.34 -7.62
N MET A 46 -4.25 -15.61 -7.18
CA MET A 46 -5.39 -16.50 -6.95
C MET A 46 -6.05 -16.29 -5.57
N GLY A 47 -5.57 -15.39 -4.73
CA GLY A 47 -6.04 -15.19 -3.35
C GLY A 47 -5.67 -16.32 -2.38
N GLN A 48 -4.78 -17.23 -2.77
CA GLN A 48 -4.39 -18.42 -2.00
C GLN A 48 -3.19 -18.12 -1.09
N TYR A 49 -3.36 -17.22 -0.13
CA TYR A 49 -2.26 -16.68 0.70
C TYR A 49 -1.53 -17.73 1.54
N ASN A 50 -2.16 -18.85 1.92
CA ASN A 50 -1.47 -19.94 2.63
C ASN A 50 -0.47 -20.67 1.74
N ASN A 51 -0.83 -20.92 0.49
CA ASN A 51 0.05 -21.55 -0.50
C ASN A 51 1.16 -20.56 -0.90
N ALA A 52 0.82 -19.28 -1.06
CA ALA A 52 1.78 -18.22 -1.31
C ALA A 52 2.85 -18.17 -0.22
N LEU A 53 2.46 -18.12 1.06
CA LEU A 53 3.40 -18.10 2.18
C LEU A 53 4.32 -19.32 2.19
N LYS A 54 3.79 -20.52 1.92
CA LYS A 54 4.58 -21.74 1.85
C LYS A 54 5.72 -21.60 0.82
N ASP A 55 5.39 -21.21 -0.41
CA ASP A 55 6.37 -21.12 -1.48
C ASP A 55 7.30 -19.91 -1.29
N LEU A 56 6.82 -18.78 -0.80
CA LEU A 56 7.65 -17.61 -0.51
C LEU A 56 8.67 -17.88 0.60
N LEU A 57 8.30 -18.62 1.66
CA LEU A 57 9.24 -19.06 2.71
C LEU A 57 10.26 -20.05 2.18
N GLU A 58 9.90 -20.93 1.24
CA GLU A 58 10.89 -21.76 0.55
C GLU A 58 11.83 -20.90 -0.32
N SER A 59 11.30 -19.89 -1.02
CA SER A 59 12.11 -18.92 -1.77
C SER A 59 13.15 -18.23 -0.88
N GLU A 60 12.73 -17.74 0.30
CA GLU A 60 13.61 -17.09 1.29
C GLU A 60 14.73 -18.01 1.76
N LYS A 61 14.44 -19.29 2.02
CA LYS A 61 15.45 -20.28 2.42
C LYS A 61 16.54 -20.48 1.36
N TYR A 62 16.17 -20.47 0.08
CA TYR A 62 17.14 -20.57 -1.01
C TYR A 62 17.95 -19.28 -1.18
N TYR A 63 17.32 -18.11 -1.07
CA TYR A 63 18.00 -16.82 -1.19
C TYR A 63 17.26 -15.71 -0.45
N SER A 64 17.69 -15.39 0.76
CA SER A 64 17.11 -14.35 1.61
C SER A 64 17.49 -12.92 1.21
N GLY A 65 18.39 -12.74 0.24
CA GLY A 65 18.83 -11.41 -0.22
C GLY A 65 17.99 -10.84 -1.36
N ASN A 66 16.83 -11.42 -1.67
CA ASN A 66 15.94 -10.90 -2.71
C ASN A 66 14.84 -10.03 -2.08
N PRO A 67 14.84 -8.69 -2.30
CA PRO A 67 13.84 -7.80 -1.71
C PRO A 67 12.41 -8.13 -2.13
N LYS A 68 12.22 -8.68 -3.35
CA LYS A 68 10.88 -9.09 -3.83
C LYS A 68 10.27 -10.19 -2.98
N VAL A 69 11.07 -11.14 -2.50
CA VAL A 69 10.57 -12.23 -1.64
C VAL A 69 9.95 -11.63 -0.37
N HIS A 70 10.65 -10.73 0.30
CA HIS A 70 10.18 -10.06 1.51
C HIS A 70 8.95 -9.17 1.25
N TYR A 71 8.92 -8.47 0.11
CA TYR A 71 7.75 -7.70 -0.31
C TYR A 71 6.50 -8.58 -0.43
N TYR A 72 6.58 -9.72 -1.13
CA TYR A 72 5.45 -10.62 -1.31
C TYR A 72 5.10 -11.41 -0.04
N LEU A 73 6.07 -11.71 0.84
CA LEU A 73 5.80 -12.21 2.19
C LEU A 73 4.99 -11.19 2.99
N GLY A 74 5.39 -9.91 2.96
CA GLY A 74 4.67 -8.81 3.59
C GLY A 74 3.22 -8.71 3.12
N MET A 75 2.99 -8.74 1.81
CA MET A 75 1.63 -8.75 1.22
C MET A 75 0.80 -9.94 1.71
N SER A 76 1.40 -11.14 1.73
CA SER A 76 0.72 -12.37 2.15
C SER A 76 0.37 -12.34 3.64
N TYR A 77 1.28 -11.85 4.49
CA TYR A 77 1.00 -11.67 5.92
C TYR A 77 -0.07 -10.63 6.17
N HIS A 78 -0.04 -9.50 5.46
CA HIS A 78 -1.07 -8.46 5.55
C HIS A 78 -2.45 -9.01 5.19
N SER A 79 -2.56 -9.73 4.07
CA SER A 79 -3.82 -10.35 3.62
C SER A 79 -4.37 -11.39 4.61
N LYS A 80 -3.52 -11.94 5.49
CA LYS A 80 -3.91 -12.82 6.58
C LYS A 80 -4.20 -12.09 7.91
N GLY A 81 -4.14 -10.76 7.92
CA GLY A 81 -4.32 -9.95 9.13
C GLY A 81 -3.13 -9.96 10.10
N MET A 82 -1.97 -10.48 9.66
CA MET A 82 -0.75 -10.59 10.48
C MET A 82 0.11 -9.32 10.29
N LYS A 83 -0.41 -8.17 10.74
CA LYS A 83 0.16 -6.84 10.47
C LYS A 83 1.62 -6.70 10.90
N ASP A 84 1.97 -7.13 12.13
CA ASP A 84 3.33 -6.98 12.64
C ASP A 84 4.36 -7.68 11.74
N LYS A 85 4.03 -8.90 11.29
CA LYS A 85 4.88 -9.65 10.35
C LYS A 85 4.97 -8.97 9.00
N ALA A 86 3.87 -8.40 8.51
CA ALA A 86 3.88 -7.66 7.26
C ALA A 86 4.82 -6.45 7.34
N VAL A 87 4.76 -5.67 8.42
CA VAL A 87 5.66 -4.53 8.67
C VAL A 87 7.13 -4.99 8.71
N GLU A 88 7.42 -6.10 9.39
CA GLU A 88 8.77 -6.67 9.47
C GLU A 88 9.30 -7.01 8.06
N GLU A 89 8.50 -7.70 7.26
CA GLU A 89 8.90 -8.13 5.93
C GLU A 89 9.06 -6.95 4.95
N PHE A 90 8.18 -5.95 4.99
CA PHE A 90 8.40 -4.72 4.18
C PHE A 90 9.66 -3.96 4.60
N LYS A 91 9.96 -3.88 5.90
CA LYS A 91 11.22 -3.29 6.38
C LYS A 91 12.44 -4.09 5.93
N LYS A 92 12.38 -5.41 5.87
CA LYS A 92 13.45 -6.25 5.29
C LYS A 92 13.63 -5.98 3.80
N ALA A 93 12.53 -5.91 3.03
CA ALA A 93 12.59 -5.56 1.61
C ALA A 93 13.29 -4.21 1.39
N ILE A 94 12.92 -3.19 2.15
CA ILE A 94 13.53 -1.86 2.12
C ILE A 94 15.00 -1.88 2.55
N SER A 95 15.37 -2.69 3.54
CA SER A 95 16.77 -2.82 3.97
C SER A 95 17.68 -3.45 2.91
N LEU A 96 17.12 -4.29 2.05
CA LEU A 96 17.81 -4.92 0.93
C LEU A 96 17.86 -4.03 -0.31
N ASP A 97 16.82 -3.24 -0.52
CA ASP A 97 16.72 -2.24 -1.59
C ASP A 97 16.03 -0.98 -1.06
N GLY A 98 16.83 0.02 -0.71
CA GLY A 98 16.34 1.30 -0.17
C GLY A 98 15.47 2.13 -1.11
N ASN A 99 15.42 1.77 -2.39
CA ASN A 99 14.59 2.43 -3.41
C ASN A 99 13.38 1.57 -3.83
N TYR A 100 13.04 0.55 -3.05
CA TYR A 100 11.91 -0.33 -3.39
C TYR A 100 10.57 0.37 -3.11
N SER A 101 10.11 1.12 -4.12
CA SER A 101 8.94 2.00 -4.05
C SER A 101 7.67 1.31 -3.58
N GLU A 102 7.40 0.10 -4.08
CA GLU A 102 6.21 -0.66 -3.71
C GLU A 102 6.23 -1.04 -2.22
N ALA A 103 7.39 -1.40 -1.68
CA ALA A 103 7.52 -1.73 -0.26
C ALA A 103 7.32 -0.49 0.63
N HIS A 104 7.88 0.66 0.24
CA HIS A 104 7.62 1.94 0.91
C HIS A 104 6.13 2.30 0.87
N ASN A 105 5.49 2.21 -0.31
CA ASN A 105 4.06 2.51 -0.43
C ASN A 105 3.19 1.59 0.45
N TYR A 106 3.47 0.28 0.49
CA TYR A 106 2.74 -0.65 1.36
C TYR A 106 2.98 -0.37 2.84
N LEU A 107 4.23 -0.12 3.24
CA LEU A 107 4.55 0.24 4.62
C LEU A 107 3.82 1.53 5.04
N GLY A 108 3.75 2.51 4.14
CA GLY A 108 2.97 3.73 4.34
C GLY A 108 1.48 3.43 4.57
N THR A 109 0.87 2.51 3.80
CA THR A 109 -0.55 2.13 4.02
C THR A 109 -0.76 1.44 5.36
N LEU A 110 0.19 0.61 5.83
CA LEU A 110 0.09 0.00 7.15
C LEU A 110 0.17 1.04 8.27
N TYR A 111 1.03 2.05 8.14
CA TYR A 111 1.08 3.17 9.08
C TYR A 111 -0.21 4.01 9.06
N MET A 112 -0.84 4.20 7.89
CA MET A 112 -2.16 4.85 7.80
C MET A 112 -3.23 4.08 8.59
N ASP A 113 -3.27 2.76 8.47
CA ASP A 113 -4.20 1.91 9.20
C ASP A 113 -4.07 2.03 10.74
N GLU A 114 -2.88 2.42 11.20
CA GLU A 114 -2.56 2.67 12.63
C GLU A 114 -2.77 4.14 13.03
N GLY A 115 -3.16 5.01 12.10
CA GLY A 115 -3.30 6.44 12.35
C GLY A 115 -1.96 7.19 12.46
N LEU A 116 -0.87 6.57 12.06
CA LEU A 116 0.49 7.13 12.10
C LEU A 116 0.77 7.95 10.83
N TRP A 117 -0.04 9.01 10.64
CA TRP A 117 -0.10 9.78 9.39
C TRP A 117 1.26 10.34 8.94
N ASP A 118 2.08 10.87 9.85
CA ASP A 118 3.38 11.44 9.50
C ASP A 118 4.36 10.38 9.03
N GLN A 119 4.33 9.18 9.65
CA GLN A 119 5.16 8.06 9.21
C GLN A 119 4.68 7.54 7.84
N ALA A 120 3.38 7.48 7.63
CA ALA A 120 2.80 7.09 6.35
C ALA A 120 3.25 8.05 5.23
N ILE A 121 3.13 9.36 5.44
CA ILE A 121 3.56 10.38 4.47
C ILE A 121 5.05 10.23 4.15
N ALA A 122 5.89 10.05 5.17
CA ALA A 122 7.33 9.87 4.97
C ALA A 122 7.66 8.64 4.12
N GLU A 123 6.92 7.54 4.28
CA GLU A 123 7.11 6.35 3.46
C GLU A 123 6.59 6.55 2.02
N PHE A 124 5.45 7.24 1.83
CA PHE A 124 4.98 7.60 0.48
C PHE A 124 5.96 8.52 -0.25
N ASP A 125 6.55 9.50 0.44
CA ASP A 125 7.56 10.37 -0.16
C ASP A 125 8.81 9.58 -0.59
N LYS A 126 9.26 8.59 0.20
CA LYS A 126 10.35 7.68 -0.19
C LYS A 126 9.99 6.82 -1.40
N ALA A 127 8.74 6.33 -1.49
CA ALA A 127 8.29 5.59 -2.66
C ALA A 127 8.42 6.41 -3.96
N LEU A 128 8.27 7.72 -3.88
CA LEU A 128 8.33 8.64 -5.02
C LEU A 128 9.76 9.09 -5.40
N VAL A 129 10.78 8.69 -4.65
CA VAL A 129 12.19 9.02 -4.97
C VAL A 129 12.66 8.29 -6.22
N ASN A 130 12.20 7.07 -6.44
CA ASN A 130 12.58 6.25 -7.59
C ASN A 130 11.85 6.74 -8.86
N PRO A 131 12.56 7.27 -9.88
CA PRO A 131 11.94 7.82 -11.08
C PRO A 131 11.30 6.77 -12.00
N ILE A 132 11.61 5.49 -11.80
CA ILE A 132 11.04 4.36 -12.57
C ILE A 132 9.95 3.62 -11.80
N TYR A 133 9.40 4.21 -10.75
CA TYR A 133 8.28 3.63 -10.02
C TYR A 133 7.04 3.54 -10.92
N ASP A 134 6.48 2.33 -11.07
CA ASP A 134 5.41 2.07 -12.05
C ASP A 134 4.06 2.72 -11.68
N THR A 135 3.80 2.94 -10.38
CA THR A 135 2.50 3.43 -9.90
C THR A 135 2.63 4.64 -8.97
N PRO A 136 3.31 5.72 -9.38
CA PRO A 136 3.52 6.89 -8.51
C PRO A 136 2.19 7.56 -8.13
N SER A 137 1.18 7.54 -9.00
CA SER A 137 -0.15 8.09 -8.72
C SER A 137 -0.81 7.43 -7.49
N MET A 138 -0.53 6.15 -7.22
CA MET A 138 -1.03 5.44 -6.04
C MET A 138 -0.41 5.99 -4.74
N ALA A 139 0.91 6.16 -4.70
CA ALA A 139 1.59 6.70 -3.52
C ALA A 139 1.17 8.16 -3.25
N ILE A 140 1.02 8.96 -4.32
CA ILE A 140 0.53 10.35 -4.20
C ILE A 140 -0.92 10.36 -3.68
N TYR A 141 -1.79 9.50 -4.19
CA TYR A 141 -3.17 9.35 -3.72
C TYR A 141 -3.23 8.96 -2.24
N ASN A 142 -2.42 8.00 -1.81
CA ASN A 142 -2.35 7.58 -0.41
C ASN A 142 -1.82 8.70 0.50
N SER A 143 -0.80 9.44 0.04
CA SER A 143 -0.29 10.63 0.72
C SER A 143 -1.38 11.70 0.87
N ALA A 144 -2.18 11.95 -0.20
CA ALA A 144 -3.31 12.87 -0.14
C ALA A 144 -4.33 12.48 0.93
N TRP A 145 -4.65 11.18 1.03
CA TRP A 145 -5.56 10.66 2.06
C TRP A 145 -4.99 10.82 3.49
N ALA A 146 -3.68 10.63 3.67
CA ALA A 146 -3.02 10.87 4.94
C ALA A 146 -3.10 12.36 5.35
N TYR A 147 -2.88 13.29 4.42
CA TYR A 147 -3.06 14.73 4.67
C TYR A 147 -4.52 15.10 4.98
N TYR A 148 -5.49 14.51 4.26
CA TYR A 148 -6.91 14.67 4.59
C TYR A 148 -7.20 14.23 6.03
N SER A 149 -6.68 13.08 6.44
CA SER A 149 -6.87 12.53 7.79
C SER A 149 -6.27 13.42 8.88
N LYS A 150 -5.18 14.16 8.56
CA LYS A 150 -4.62 15.23 9.40
C LYS A 150 -5.42 16.54 9.34
N LYS A 151 -6.48 16.62 8.53
CA LYS A 151 -7.26 17.83 8.22
C LYS A 151 -6.46 18.93 7.51
N ASP A 152 -5.33 18.60 6.91
CA ASP A 152 -4.63 19.48 5.99
C ASP A 152 -5.26 19.38 4.60
N TYR A 153 -6.45 19.93 4.49
CA TYR A 153 -7.26 19.88 3.27
C TYR A 153 -6.59 20.55 2.06
N LYS A 154 -5.82 21.61 2.31
CA LYS A 154 -5.11 22.31 1.23
C LYS A 154 -4.05 21.39 0.59
N THR A 155 -3.21 20.77 1.40
CA THR A 155 -2.18 19.84 0.89
C THR A 155 -2.84 18.60 0.28
N ALA A 156 -3.90 18.06 0.87
CA ALA A 156 -4.65 16.92 0.32
C ALA A 156 -5.19 17.22 -1.09
N LEU A 157 -5.84 18.37 -1.30
CA LEU A 157 -6.33 18.78 -2.63
C LEU A 157 -5.20 18.89 -3.66
N ASN A 158 -4.08 19.50 -3.27
CA ASN A 158 -2.91 19.61 -4.15
C ASN A 158 -2.36 18.22 -4.55
N LYS A 159 -2.28 17.31 -3.59
CA LYS A 159 -1.81 15.93 -3.83
C LYS A 159 -2.79 15.13 -4.72
N TYR A 160 -4.10 15.27 -4.54
CA TYR A 160 -5.07 14.66 -5.46
C TYR A 160 -4.94 15.19 -6.89
N GLN A 161 -4.74 16.50 -7.06
CA GLN A 161 -4.49 17.10 -8.38
C GLN A 161 -3.16 16.60 -8.96
N GLU A 162 -2.11 16.47 -8.14
CA GLU A 162 -0.83 15.91 -8.55
C GLU A 162 -0.98 14.48 -9.05
N ALA A 163 -1.73 13.61 -8.36
CA ALA A 163 -1.98 12.23 -8.79
C ALA A 163 -2.65 12.19 -10.17
N LEU A 164 -3.64 13.04 -10.42
CA LEU A 164 -4.30 13.13 -11.72
C LEU A 164 -3.40 13.73 -12.82
N ARG A 165 -2.44 14.58 -12.47
CA ARG A 165 -1.46 15.11 -13.41
C ARG A 165 -0.41 14.11 -13.82
N VAL A 166 0.04 13.31 -12.85
CA VAL A 166 1.06 12.25 -13.08
C VAL A 166 0.48 11.10 -13.90
N ASP A 167 -0.76 10.71 -13.61
CA ASP A 167 -1.48 9.70 -14.36
C ASP A 167 -2.92 10.15 -14.65
N PRO A 168 -3.15 10.86 -15.79
CA PRO A 168 -4.47 11.36 -16.13
C PRO A 168 -5.53 10.27 -16.38
N MET A 169 -5.07 9.05 -16.72
CA MET A 169 -5.96 7.90 -17.00
C MET A 169 -6.03 6.93 -15.82
N THR A 170 -5.56 7.33 -14.67
CA THR A 170 -5.55 6.48 -13.47
C THR A 170 -6.94 5.92 -13.14
N ARG A 171 -6.98 4.64 -12.80
CA ARG A 171 -8.20 3.99 -12.29
C ARG A 171 -8.66 4.56 -10.93
N LEU A 172 -7.80 5.35 -10.27
CA LEU A 172 -8.14 6.02 -9.01
C LEU A 172 -8.99 7.28 -9.21
N ARG A 173 -9.19 7.75 -10.44
CA ARG A 173 -9.88 9.00 -10.72
C ARG A 173 -11.27 9.09 -10.06
N PRO A 174 -12.13 8.06 -10.11
CA PRO A 174 -13.41 8.09 -9.41
C PRO A 174 -13.26 8.28 -7.89
N GLN A 175 -12.31 7.57 -7.27
CA GLN A 175 -12.03 7.68 -5.84
C GLN A 175 -11.42 9.02 -5.47
N ILE A 176 -10.56 9.57 -6.33
CA ILE A 176 -10.00 10.92 -6.15
C ILE A 176 -11.13 11.95 -6.15
N GLU A 177 -12.03 11.92 -7.15
CA GLU A 177 -13.16 12.83 -7.22
C GLU A 177 -14.05 12.72 -5.97
N LYS A 178 -14.36 11.51 -5.51
CA LYS A 178 -15.09 11.30 -4.26
C LYS A 178 -14.38 11.93 -3.05
N ASN A 179 -13.08 11.69 -2.91
CA ASN A 179 -12.31 12.21 -1.77
C ASN A 179 -12.15 13.74 -1.81
N VAL A 180 -12.03 14.33 -3.00
CA VAL A 180 -12.06 15.79 -3.18
C VAL A 180 -13.44 16.32 -2.76
N GLY A 181 -14.52 15.67 -3.18
CA GLY A 181 -15.88 16.00 -2.74
C GLY A 181 -16.05 15.93 -1.24
N LEU A 182 -15.44 14.92 -0.59
CA LEU A 182 -15.46 14.76 0.86
C LEU A 182 -14.76 15.92 1.58
N ILE A 183 -13.64 16.41 1.04
CA ILE A 183 -12.95 17.60 1.57
C ILE A 183 -13.89 18.82 1.54
N TYR A 184 -14.54 19.09 0.40
CA TYR A 184 -15.48 20.20 0.29
C TYR A 184 -16.70 20.04 1.21
N PHE A 185 -17.18 18.79 1.36
CA PHE A 185 -18.27 18.48 2.30
C PHE A 185 -17.91 18.81 3.76
N ASP A 186 -16.68 18.45 4.19
CA ASP A 186 -16.16 18.73 5.53
C ASP A 186 -15.91 20.25 5.75
N GLN A 187 -15.62 20.99 4.68
CA GLN A 187 -15.50 22.46 4.68
C GLN A 187 -16.84 23.19 4.56
N ASP A 188 -17.95 22.43 4.50
CA ASP A 188 -19.33 22.93 4.29
C ASP A 188 -19.57 23.63 2.92
N ASP A 189 -18.67 23.44 1.96
CA ASP A 189 -18.87 23.85 0.57
C ASP A 189 -19.68 22.78 -0.17
N ILE A 190 -20.99 22.78 0.10
CA ILE A 190 -21.89 21.74 -0.39
C ILE A 190 -22.07 21.77 -1.92
N PRO A 191 -22.10 22.92 -2.60
CA PRO A 191 -22.15 22.94 -4.06
C PRO A 191 -20.95 22.22 -4.72
N GLU A 192 -19.73 22.49 -4.27
CA GLU A 192 -18.53 21.82 -4.79
C GLU A 192 -18.51 20.34 -4.43
N ALA A 193 -18.91 19.98 -3.21
CA ALA A 193 -19.04 18.59 -2.80
C ALA A 193 -19.97 17.79 -3.74
N ILE A 194 -21.15 18.33 -4.02
CA ILE A 194 -22.13 17.75 -4.96
C ILE A 194 -21.52 17.59 -6.36
N ARG A 195 -20.81 18.59 -6.85
CA ARG A 195 -20.16 18.55 -8.17
C ARG A 195 -19.17 17.38 -8.26
N HIS A 196 -18.32 17.23 -7.27
CA HIS A 196 -17.29 16.20 -7.23
C HIS A 196 -17.88 14.79 -7.00
N PHE A 197 -18.87 14.63 -6.12
CA PHE A 197 -19.53 13.33 -5.93
C PHE A 197 -20.26 12.88 -7.19
N LYS A 198 -20.96 13.79 -7.90
CA LYS A 198 -21.58 13.47 -9.20
C LYS A 198 -20.53 13.00 -10.20
N LYS A 199 -19.41 13.68 -10.27
CA LYS A 199 -18.34 13.30 -11.20
C LYS A 199 -17.72 11.95 -10.86
N SER A 200 -17.56 11.63 -9.58
CA SER A 200 -17.14 10.28 -9.13
C SER A 200 -18.11 9.21 -9.63
N ILE A 201 -19.42 9.42 -9.45
CA ILE A 201 -20.48 8.48 -9.84
C ILE A 201 -20.59 8.37 -11.38
N GLU A 202 -20.37 9.46 -12.11
CA GLU A 202 -20.33 9.43 -13.58
C GLU A 202 -19.19 8.56 -14.11
N LEU A 203 -18.03 8.60 -13.44
CA LEU A 203 -16.87 7.81 -13.78
C LEU A 203 -17.01 6.34 -13.36
N ASP A 204 -17.64 6.08 -12.24
CA ASP A 204 -17.91 4.74 -11.71
C ASP A 204 -19.19 4.75 -10.85
N SER A 205 -20.29 4.31 -11.44
CA SER A 205 -21.59 4.27 -10.78
C SER A 205 -21.71 3.22 -9.68
N SER A 206 -20.73 2.36 -9.48
CA SER A 206 -20.73 1.34 -8.44
C SER A 206 -20.21 1.83 -7.09
N ILE A 207 -19.71 3.07 -7.00
CA ILE A 207 -19.15 3.65 -5.77
C ILE A 207 -20.29 4.06 -4.83
N PHE A 208 -20.80 3.10 -4.06
CA PHE A 208 -21.95 3.30 -3.16
C PHE A 208 -21.72 4.36 -2.09
N ASP A 209 -20.49 4.56 -1.61
CA ASP A 209 -20.17 5.58 -0.64
C ASP A 209 -20.19 7.00 -1.24
N ALA A 210 -19.91 7.17 -2.54
CA ALA A 210 -20.12 8.45 -3.23
C ALA A 210 -21.62 8.80 -3.33
N HIS A 211 -22.48 7.82 -3.65
CA HIS A 211 -23.93 8.00 -3.60
C HIS A 211 -24.41 8.38 -2.20
N PHE A 212 -23.86 7.73 -1.16
CA PHE A 212 -24.22 8.05 0.22
C PHE A 212 -23.88 9.49 0.59
N LEU A 213 -22.66 9.94 0.27
CA LEU A 213 -22.20 11.30 0.53
C LEU A 213 -22.97 12.34 -0.30
N LEU A 214 -23.29 12.02 -1.54
CA LEU A 214 -24.16 12.87 -2.39
C LEU A 214 -25.55 13.00 -1.79
N GLY A 215 -26.13 11.90 -1.31
CA GLY A 215 -27.40 11.91 -0.60
C GLY A 215 -27.38 12.80 0.65
N GLN A 216 -26.33 12.73 1.45
CA GLN A 216 -26.13 13.60 2.60
C GLN A 216 -25.98 15.08 2.19
N SER A 217 -25.25 15.34 1.09
CA SER A 217 -25.09 16.69 0.56
C SER A 217 -26.42 17.31 0.12
N TYR A 218 -27.28 16.52 -0.53
CA TYR A 218 -28.62 16.95 -0.89
C TYR A 218 -29.52 17.25 0.34
N LEU A 219 -29.36 16.47 1.41
CA LEU A 219 -30.07 16.78 2.67
C LEU A 219 -29.67 18.13 3.25
N LYS A 220 -28.36 18.46 3.21
CA LYS A 220 -27.89 19.77 3.71
C LYS A 220 -28.54 20.95 2.99
N ILE A 221 -28.82 20.81 1.68
CA ILE A 221 -29.52 21.85 0.90
C ILE A 221 -31.06 21.64 0.82
N LYS A 222 -31.60 20.71 1.62
CA LYS A 222 -33.04 20.36 1.68
C LYS A 222 -33.63 19.83 0.37
N ASP A 223 -32.81 19.30 -0.52
CA ASP A 223 -33.27 18.62 -1.74
C ASP A 223 -33.61 17.15 -1.42
N ASN A 224 -34.73 16.95 -0.74
CA ASN A 224 -35.16 15.65 -0.31
C ASN A 224 -35.43 14.67 -1.47
N LYS A 225 -35.80 15.17 -2.64
CA LYS A 225 -36.08 14.38 -3.83
C LYS A 225 -34.81 13.70 -4.32
N ASN A 226 -33.74 14.44 -4.52
CA ASN A 226 -32.49 13.90 -4.97
C ASN A 226 -31.80 13.08 -3.86
N ALA A 227 -31.87 13.49 -2.59
CA ALA A 227 -31.38 12.69 -1.47
C ALA A 227 -31.98 11.28 -1.45
N ARG A 228 -33.33 11.13 -1.64
CA ARG A 228 -33.98 9.81 -1.72
C ARG A 228 -33.42 8.96 -2.84
N LYS A 229 -33.23 9.53 -4.03
CA LYS A 229 -32.69 8.80 -5.18
C LYS A 229 -31.31 8.22 -4.87
N GLU A 230 -30.44 9.03 -4.29
CA GLU A 230 -29.07 8.59 -3.99
C GLU A 230 -29.03 7.53 -2.86
N PHE A 231 -29.83 7.69 -1.79
CA PHE A 231 -29.90 6.65 -0.75
C PHE A 231 -30.53 5.34 -1.25
N GLN A 232 -31.45 5.39 -2.21
CA GLN A 232 -31.99 4.19 -2.86
C GLN A 232 -30.88 3.46 -3.63
N ALA A 233 -30.05 4.19 -4.40
CA ALA A 233 -28.91 3.62 -5.10
C ALA A 233 -27.92 2.93 -4.14
N VAL A 234 -27.66 3.54 -2.96
CA VAL A 234 -26.80 2.87 -1.92
C VAL A 234 -27.37 1.53 -1.51
N ILE A 235 -28.69 1.43 -1.32
CA ILE A 235 -29.32 0.15 -0.90
C ILE A 235 -29.21 -0.88 -2.00
N GLU A 236 -29.36 -0.50 -3.25
CA GLU A 236 -29.25 -1.42 -4.40
C GLU A 236 -27.84 -1.92 -4.63
N LEU A 237 -26.84 -1.03 -4.48
CA LEU A 237 -25.43 -1.35 -4.71
C LEU A 237 -24.77 -2.12 -3.55
N ALA A 238 -25.24 -1.93 -2.31
CA ALA A 238 -24.51 -2.37 -1.12
C ALA A 238 -25.42 -2.97 -0.03
N LEU A 239 -26.34 -3.86 -0.40
CA LEU A 239 -27.50 -4.37 0.36
C LEU A 239 -27.24 -4.69 1.84
N ASP A 240 -26.14 -5.38 2.15
CA ASP A 240 -25.85 -5.90 3.49
C ASP A 240 -24.82 -5.06 4.27
N THR A 241 -24.53 -3.87 3.80
CA THR A 241 -23.53 -2.99 4.42
C THR A 241 -24.11 -2.07 5.50
N ALA A 242 -23.22 -1.51 6.31
CA ALA A 242 -23.56 -0.43 7.25
C ALA A 242 -24.11 0.80 6.51
N PHE A 243 -23.62 1.08 5.30
CA PHE A 243 -24.11 2.19 4.46
C PHE A 243 -25.57 1.99 4.05
N ALA A 244 -25.95 0.79 3.60
CA ALA A 244 -27.33 0.49 3.25
C ALA A 244 -28.27 0.61 4.47
N ARG A 245 -27.85 0.16 5.66
CA ARG A 245 -28.63 0.37 6.89
C ARG A 245 -28.84 1.84 7.21
N ARG A 246 -27.79 2.66 7.13
CA ARG A 246 -27.87 4.12 7.34
C ARG A 246 -28.75 4.79 6.28
N ALA A 247 -28.63 4.40 5.02
CA ALA A 247 -29.48 4.91 3.92
C ALA A 247 -30.97 4.62 4.16
N ARG A 248 -31.33 3.41 4.63
CA ARG A 248 -32.73 3.08 5.01
C ARG A 248 -33.25 4.00 6.11
N ASN A 249 -32.42 4.29 7.13
CA ASN A 249 -32.82 5.21 8.21
C ASN A 249 -33.10 6.63 7.67
N TYR A 250 -32.24 7.16 6.77
CA TYR A 250 -32.49 8.43 6.13
C TYR A 250 -33.79 8.43 5.31
N LEU A 251 -34.04 7.37 4.54
CA LEU A 251 -35.28 7.26 3.76
C LEU A 251 -36.54 7.22 4.63
N GLN A 252 -36.48 6.62 5.80
CA GLN A 252 -37.57 6.63 6.78
C GLN A 252 -37.84 8.02 7.34
N SER A 253 -36.79 8.78 7.63
CA SER A 253 -36.90 10.15 8.17
C SER A 253 -37.39 11.17 7.15
N LEU A 254 -37.30 10.86 5.86
CA LEU A 254 -37.74 11.71 4.77
C LEU A 254 -39.22 11.48 4.37
N LYS A 255 -39.92 10.59 5.05
CA LYS A 255 -41.35 10.41 4.87
C LYS A 255 -42.10 11.56 5.49
#